data_e6179e85fd88820ab215f00fb8e17972
#
_entry.id   e6179e85fd88820ab215f00fb8e17972
#
_cell.length_a   1.000
_cell.length_b   1.000
_cell.length_c   1.000
_cell.angle_alpha   90.00
_cell.angle_beta   90.00
_cell.angle_gamma   90.00
#
_symmetry.space_group_name_H-M   'P 1'
#
loop_
_entity.id
_entity.type
_entity.pdbx_description
1 polymer ?
#
loop_
_entity_poly.entity_id
_entity_poly.type
_entity_poly.pdbx_seq_one_letter_code
_entity_poly.pdbx_strand_id
1 'polypeptide(L)'
;MYLCRRVQTVSSTGSTDSHRVRLNLTIQVSRVDFSSSATPNASIAPQDQAGTSSPAAATTATLHITGRVTSMNPHVKLGAFHTLDVEVNRDVRIEKLDGWDSVAVARVEEAIIPGRGAEVGAVVCGEGVAAFCLLSQHMTLVTHRISVAIPRKSASSGASQHDKALIKFYGTLYDSFVRHIPYATVGLRAIVIASPGWVRDAVLDYIMAEAVKRGDKILQKALKEKVIRVHVNSPYVHSLVEVLKSPEVSMAMIILVLG
;
A
#
# COMPACT_ATOMS: atom_id res chain seq x y z
N MET A 1 9.09 -16.93 15.63
CA MET A 1 8.46 -15.60 15.61
C MET A 1 8.42 -15.04 17.02
N TYR A 2 8.75 -13.75 17.19
CA TYR A 2 8.74 -13.10 18.51
C TYR A 2 7.38 -12.45 18.75
N LEU A 3 6.69 -12.86 19.81
CA LEU A 3 5.46 -12.25 20.28
C LEU A 3 5.70 -11.52 21.59
N CYS A 4 5.13 -10.33 21.76
CA CYS A 4 5.11 -9.66 23.06
C CYS A 4 3.80 -9.99 23.79
N ARG A 5 3.88 -10.70 24.92
CA ARG A 5 2.73 -10.96 25.78
C ARG A 5 2.84 -10.16 27.08
N ARG A 6 1.73 -9.64 27.55
CA ARG A 6 1.61 -9.02 28.88
C ARG A 6 1.45 -10.13 29.92
N VAL A 7 2.40 -10.25 30.85
CA VAL A 7 2.37 -11.22 31.94
C VAL A 7 2.10 -10.44 33.23
N GLN A 8 1.13 -10.90 33.99
CA GLN A 8 0.83 -10.35 35.33
C GLN A 8 1.45 -11.26 36.37
N THR A 9 2.29 -10.71 37.20
CA THR A 9 2.83 -11.38 38.39
C THR A 9 2.19 -10.78 39.62
N VAL A 10 1.63 -11.62 40.49
CA VAL A 10 1.09 -11.21 41.78
C VAL A 10 2.19 -11.37 42.79
N SER A 11 2.60 -10.31 43.47
CA SER A 11 3.55 -10.37 44.56
C SER A 11 2.90 -10.92 45.84
N SER A 12 3.70 -11.43 46.75
CA SER A 12 3.23 -11.95 48.05
C SER A 12 2.48 -10.87 48.89
N THR A 13 2.61 -9.61 48.55
CA THR A 13 1.92 -8.45 49.17
C THR A 13 0.63 -8.04 48.44
N GLY A 14 0.17 -8.83 47.42
CA GLY A 14 -1.09 -8.56 46.72
C GLY A 14 -1.01 -7.47 45.63
N SER A 15 0.15 -6.88 45.38
CA SER A 15 0.31 -5.95 44.26
C SER A 15 0.46 -6.76 42.95
N THR A 16 -0.29 -6.35 41.92
CA THR A 16 -0.19 -6.91 40.55
C THR A 16 0.78 -6.07 39.73
N ASP A 17 1.91 -6.66 39.40
CA ASP A 17 2.84 -6.05 38.45
C ASP A 17 2.66 -6.67 37.06
N SER A 18 2.61 -5.84 36.02
CA SER A 18 2.40 -6.32 34.65
C SER A 18 3.54 -5.89 33.75
N HIS A 19 4.29 -6.84 33.24
CA HIS A 19 5.37 -6.60 32.28
C HIS A 19 5.12 -7.30 30.96
N ARG A 20 5.68 -6.74 29.87
CA ARG A 20 5.61 -7.34 28.54
C ARG A 20 6.81 -8.27 28.34
N VAL A 21 6.54 -9.53 28.05
CA VAL A 21 7.55 -10.54 27.75
C VAL A 21 7.54 -10.85 26.27
N ARG A 22 8.71 -10.88 25.64
CA ARG A 22 8.87 -11.41 24.29
C ARG A 22 8.89 -12.93 24.32
N LEU A 23 8.03 -13.55 23.53
CA LEU A 23 7.89 -14.98 23.42
C LEU A 23 8.19 -15.43 21.99
N ASN A 24 8.93 -16.54 21.86
CA ASN A 24 9.02 -17.30 20.62
C ASN A 24 7.96 -18.38 20.65
N LEU A 25 7.03 -18.35 19.70
CA LEU A 25 5.98 -19.35 19.59
C LEU A 25 6.01 -20.00 18.21
N THR A 26 5.87 -21.32 18.20
CA THR A 26 5.53 -22.07 16.99
C THR A 26 4.06 -22.42 17.06
N ILE A 27 3.32 -22.10 16.01
CA ILE A 27 1.90 -22.41 15.92
C ILE A 27 1.64 -23.28 14.70
N GLN A 28 0.74 -24.24 14.83
CA GLN A 28 0.15 -24.95 13.71
C GLN A 28 -1.00 -24.09 13.17
N VAL A 29 -0.82 -23.58 11.96
CA VAL A 29 -1.74 -22.61 11.36
C VAL A 29 -3.08 -23.26 11.07
N SER A 30 -4.16 -22.62 11.52
CA SER A 30 -5.54 -23.03 11.23
C SER A 30 -6.27 -21.98 10.35
N ARG A 31 -5.89 -20.71 10.49
CA ARG A 31 -6.52 -19.61 9.76
C ARG A 31 -5.51 -18.50 9.49
N VAL A 32 -5.66 -17.88 8.32
CA VAL A 32 -4.86 -16.73 7.90
C VAL A 32 -5.82 -15.63 7.46
N ASP A 33 -5.73 -14.47 8.09
CA ASP A 33 -6.51 -13.28 7.75
C ASP A 33 -5.54 -12.16 7.35
N PHE A 34 -5.78 -11.57 6.20
CA PHE A 34 -4.99 -10.44 5.71
C PHE A 34 -5.83 -9.17 5.74
N SER A 35 -5.36 -8.15 6.46
CA SER A 35 -5.94 -6.81 6.43
C SER A 35 -5.03 -5.89 5.62
N SER A 36 -5.48 -5.47 4.44
CA SER A 36 -4.85 -4.38 3.73
C SER A 36 -5.37 -3.05 4.28
N SER A 37 -4.50 -2.10 4.45
CA SER A 37 -4.84 -0.74 4.90
C SER A 37 -5.79 0.03 3.98
N ALA A 38 -6.26 -0.58 2.90
CA ALA A 38 -7.16 0.01 1.92
C ALA A 38 -8.65 -0.30 2.15
N THR A 39 -9.02 -1.08 3.16
CA THR A 39 -10.43 -1.32 3.48
C THR A 39 -10.90 -0.40 4.61
N PRO A 40 -11.80 0.55 4.33
CA PRO A 40 -12.48 1.31 5.38
C PRO A 40 -13.63 0.47 5.93
N ASN A 41 -13.34 -0.57 6.70
CA ASN A 41 -14.33 -1.29 7.49
C ASN A 41 -13.77 -1.61 8.87
N ALA A 42 -13.41 -0.56 9.60
CA ALA A 42 -13.41 -0.59 11.04
C ALA A 42 -14.67 0.19 11.46
N SER A 43 -15.65 -0.55 11.95
CA SER A 43 -16.80 -0.03 12.68
C SER A 43 -16.37 1.09 13.63
N ILE A 44 -16.91 2.27 13.39
CA ILE A 44 -16.74 3.46 14.20
C ILE A 44 -17.37 3.18 15.55
N ALA A 45 -16.55 2.91 16.55
CA ALA A 45 -16.92 3.15 17.94
C ALA A 45 -16.38 4.56 18.28
N PRO A 46 -17.19 5.46 18.84
CA PRO A 46 -16.74 6.80 19.21
C PRO A 46 -15.85 6.68 20.45
N GLN A 47 -14.58 7.04 20.33
CA GLN A 47 -13.73 7.33 21.47
C GLN A 47 -13.33 8.80 21.42
N ASP A 48 -14.06 9.58 22.21
CA ASP A 48 -13.57 10.85 22.74
C ASP A 48 -12.28 10.58 23.51
N GLN A 49 -11.16 11.15 23.07
CA GLN A 49 -10.15 11.75 23.95
C GLN A 49 -9.09 12.48 23.12
N ALA A 50 -8.99 13.75 23.44
CA ALA A 50 -8.02 14.70 22.95
C ALA A 50 -6.58 14.30 23.35
N GLY A 51 -5.64 14.62 22.46
CA GLY A 51 -4.26 14.85 22.87
C GLY A 51 -3.20 14.04 22.12
N THR A 52 -2.36 14.76 21.44
CA THR A 52 -1.06 14.45 20.81
C THR A 52 -1.08 13.99 19.36
N SER A 53 -0.78 14.97 18.53
CA SER A 53 -0.37 14.82 17.14
C SER A 53 0.86 13.91 17.02
N SER A 54 0.64 12.67 16.62
CA SER A 54 1.70 11.78 16.17
C SER A 54 1.71 11.77 14.65
N PRO A 55 2.89 11.84 13.98
CA PRO A 55 2.95 11.94 12.52
C PRO A 55 2.43 10.66 11.90
N ALA A 56 1.46 10.83 10.99
CA ALA A 56 1.01 9.89 9.96
C ALA A 56 1.31 8.42 10.27
N ALA A 57 0.36 7.74 10.91
CA ALA A 57 0.33 6.28 10.96
C ALA A 57 0.38 5.78 9.51
N ALA A 58 1.56 5.32 9.09
CA ALA A 58 1.71 4.58 7.86
C ALA A 58 0.74 3.39 7.97
N THR A 59 -0.25 3.38 7.10
CA THR A 59 -1.22 2.30 6.97
C THR A 59 -0.45 1.04 6.55
N THR A 60 0.01 0.27 7.53
CA THR A 60 0.77 -0.96 7.33
C THR A 60 -0.21 -2.11 7.15
N ALA A 61 -0.07 -2.82 6.04
CA ALA A 61 -0.77 -4.08 5.85
C ALA A 61 -0.35 -5.07 6.96
N THR A 62 -1.29 -5.73 7.59
CA THR A 62 -1.05 -6.71 8.65
C THR A 62 -1.60 -8.07 8.26
N LEU A 63 -0.83 -9.11 8.58
CA LEU A 63 -1.20 -10.49 8.38
C LEU A 63 -1.44 -11.14 9.75
N HIS A 64 -2.66 -11.58 10.00
CA HIS A 64 -3.05 -12.28 11.23
C HIS A 64 -3.06 -13.78 10.98
N ILE A 65 -2.18 -14.50 11.66
CA ILE A 65 -2.05 -15.95 11.54
C ILE A 65 -2.53 -16.58 12.85
N THR A 66 -3.66 -17.27 12.82
CA THR A 66 -4.25 -17.94 13.97
C THR A 66 -3.98 -19.44 13.91
N GLY A 67 -3.58 -20.02 15.03
CA GLY A 67 -3.31 -21.45 15.12
C GLY A 67 -3.13 -21.95 16.55
N ARG A 68 -2.85 -23.24 16.66
CA ARG A 68 -2.57 -23.90 17.93
C ARG A 68 -1.08 -23.87 18.23
N VAL A 69 -0.72 -23.53 19.47
CA VAL A 69 0.67 -23.51 19.93
C VAL A 69 1.19 -24.95 20.05
N THR A 70 2.29 -25.22 19.34
CA THR A 70 2.99 -26.51 19.33
C THR A 70 4.32 -26.47 20.07
N SER A 71 4.84 -25.29 20.41
CA SER A 71 6.08 -25.15 21.17
C SER A 71 5.82 -25.09 22.67
N MET A 72 6.63 -25.76 23.45
CA MET A 72 6.63 -25.63 24.92
C MET A 72 7.11 -24.23 25.32
N ASN A 73 6.33 -23.53 26.13
CA ASN A 73 6.68 -22.23 26.65
C ASN A 73 6.11 -22.04 28.05
N PRO A 74 6.87 -21.47 29.01
CA PRO A 74 6.40 -21.29 30.39
C PRO A 74 5.18 -20.37 30.53
N HIS A 75 4.95 -19.50 29.55
CA HIS A 75 3.87 -18.49 29.60
C HIS A 75 2.63 -18.85 28.77
N VAL A 76 2.70 -19.89 27.93
CA VAL A 76 1.59 -20.28 27.04
C VAL A 76 1.42 -21.79 27.07
N LYS A 77 0.21 -22.26 27.33
CA LYS A 77 -0.10 -23.69 27.35
C LYS A 77 0.00 -24.31 25.96
N LEU A 78 0.57 -25.48 25.87
CA LEU A 78 0.58 -26.30 24.65
C LEU A 78 -0.86 -26.55 24.17
N GLY A 79 -1.10 -26.43 22.87
CA GLY A 79 -2.42 -26.59 22.26
C GLY A 79 -3.35 -25.39 22.40
N ALA A 80 -2.99 -24.34 23.13
CA ALA A 80 -3.79 -23.10 23.19
C ALA A 80 -3.85 -22.41 21.83
N PHE A 81 -4.98 -21.80 21.51
CA PHE A 81 -5.11 -20.95 20.32
C PHE A 81 -4.39 -19.62 20.53
N HIS A 82 -3.65 -19.22 19.53
CA HIS A 82 -2.98 -17.92 19.51
C HIS A 82 -3.00 -17.31 18.12
N THR A 83 -3.13 -15.99 18.07
CA THR A 83 -3.02 -15.20 16.83
C THR A 83 -1.70 -14.46 16.84
N LEU A 84 -0.95 -14.59 15.76
CA LEU A 84 0.30 -13.89 15.52
C LEU A 84 0.06 -12.77 14.50
N ASP A 85 0.39 -11.56 14.88
CA ASP A 85 0.32 -10.41 14.00
C ASP A 85 1.67 -10.24 13.30
N VAL A 86 1.67 -10.46 12.00
CA VAL A 86 2.85 -10.32 11.16
C VAL A 86 2.80 -8.98 10.47
N GLU A 87 3.71 -8.12 10.86
CA GLU A 87 3.93 -6.81 10.26
C GLU A 87 5.05 -6.88 9.21
N VAL A 88 5.10 -5.87 8.35
CA VAL A 88 6.20 -5.70 7.38
C VAL A 88 7.55 -5.60 8.12
N ASN A 89 8.61 -6.14 7.54
CA ASN A 89 9.96 -6.22 8.13
C ASN A 89 10.05 -7.08 9.41
N ARG A 90 9.22 -8.10 9.53
CA ARG A 90 9.33 -9.12 10.59
C ARG A 90 9.78 -10.45 10.02
N ASP A 91 10.75 -11.06 10.68
CA ASP A 91 11.23 -12.39 10.32
C ASP A 91 10.20 -13.45 10.70
N VAL A 92 9.81 -14.26 9.73
CA VAL A 92 8.86 -15.37 9.89
C VAL A 92 9.53 -16.65 9.39
N ARG A 93 9.50 -17.69 10.21
CA ARG A 93 9.91 -19.03 9.79
C ARG A 93 8.68 -19.85 9.49
N ILE A 94 8.61 -20.41 8.29
CA ILE A 94 7.53 -21.27 7.84
C ILE A 94 8.08 -22.69 7.70
N GLU A 95 7.41 -23.65 8.33
CA GLU A 95 7.71 -25.08 8.21
C GLU A 95 6.49 -25.77 7.58
N LYS A 96 6.72 -26.57 6.54
CA LYS A 96 5.72 -27.44 5.92
C LYS A 96 5.94 -28.87 6.37
N LEU A 97 4.87 -29.54 6.82
CA LEU A 97 4.94 -30.93 7.31
C LEU A 97 5.35 -31.90 6.21
N ASP A 98 4.87 -31.68 4.99
CA ASP A 98 5.14 -32.52 3.82
C ASP A 98 6.41 -32.09 3.04
N GLY A 99 7.23 -31.21 3.62
CA GLY A 99 8.38 -30.63 2.95
C GLY A 99 8.03 -29.54 1.92
N TRP A 100 9.07 -28.95 1.33
CA TRP A 100 8.94 -27.91 0.33
C TRP A 100 9.04 -28.54 -1.07
N ASP A 101 7.92 -28.51 -1.78
CA ASP A 101 7.85 -28.88 -3.19
C ASP A 101 8.20 -27.69 -4.11
N SER A 102 8.50 -27.97 -5.37
CA SER A 102 8.88 -26.95 -6.35
C SER A 102 7.79 -25.87 -6.55
N VAL A 103 6.52 -26.25 -6.42
CA VAL A 103 5.39 -25.33 -6.57
C VAL A 103 5.34 -24.34 -5.39
N ALA A 104 5.54 -24.83 -4.16
CA ALA A 104 5.55 -23.97 -2.99
C ALA A 104 6.76 -23.03 -2.99
N VAL A 105 7.92 -23.50 -3.40
CA VAL A 105 9.12 -22.67 -3.57
C VAL A 105 8.89 -21.59 -4.62
N ALA A 106 8.37 -21.94 -5.78
CA ALA A 106 8.06 -20.98 -6.84
C ALA A 106 7.07 -19.89 -6.38
N ARG A 107 6.06 -20.25 -5.58
CA ARG A 107 5.13 -19.27 -4.99
C ARG A 107 5.80 -18.30 -4.02
N VAL A 108 6.75 -18.78 -3.21
CA VAL A 108 7.50 -17.91 -2.30
C VAL A 108 8.43 -16.99 -3.09
N GLU A 109 9.13 -17.51 -4.08
CA GLU A 109 9.96 -16.71 -4.98
C GLU A 109 9.14 -15.64 -5.71
N GLU A 110 7.95 -16.01 -6.16
CA GLU A 110 7.01 -15.07 -6.76
C GLU A 110 6.56 -13.99 -5.78
N ALA A 111 6.28 -14.32 -4.53
CA ALA A 111 5.83 -13.39 -3.50
C ALA A 111 6.93 -12.39 -3.08
N ILE A 112 8.19 -12.73 -3.22
CA ILE A 112 9.33 -11.87 -2.87
C ILE A 112 9.51 -10.72 -3.88
N ILE A 113 9.09 -10.92 -5.14
CA ILE A 113 9.28 -9.90 -6.18
C ILE A 113 8.31 -8.73 -5.96
N PRO A 114 8.80 -7.52 -5.66
CA PRO A 114 7.93 -6.37 -5.43
C PRO A 114 7.06 -6.07 -6.67
N GLY A 115 5.76 -5.96 -6.44
CA GLY A 115 4.80 -5.61 -7.50
C GLY A 115 4.52 -6.70 -8.52
N ARG A 116 5.05 -7.92 -8.35
CA ARG A 116 4.68 -9.05 -9.20
C ARG A 116 3.22 -9.42 -8.98
N GLY A 117 2.53 -9.67 -10.08
CA GLY A 117 1.07 -9.87 -10.07
C GLY A 117 0.26 -8.55 -10.09
N ALA A 118 0.92 -7.41 -10.08
CA ALA A 118 0.25 -6.15 -10.36
C ALA A 118 0.00 -6.01 -11.87
N GLU A 119 -1.26 -6.02 -12.24
CA GLU A 119 -1.68 -5.85 -13.64
C GLU A 119 -1.89 -4.38 -14.00
N VAL A 120 -2.15 -3.54 -13.00
CA VAL A 120 -2.45 -2.13 -13.18
C VAL A 120 -1.61 -1.27 -12.23
N GLY A 121 -0.94 -0.28 -12.81
CA GLY A 121 -0.36 0.83 -12.06
C GLY A 121 -1.37 1.95 -11.91
N ALA A 122 -1.46 2.59 -10.75
CA ALA A 122 -2.36 3.72 -10.57
C ALA A 122 -1.67 4.89 -9.88
N VAL A 123 -1.94 6.09 -10.38
CA VAL A 123 -1.52 7.34 -9.77
C VAL A 123 -2.76 8.16 -9.45
N VAL A 124 -3.02 8.35 -8.18
CA VAL A 124 -4.09 9.26 -7.72
C VAL A 124 -3.44 10.56 -7.31
N CYS A 125 -3.81 11.64 -7.95
CA CYS A 125 -3.16 12.94 -7.73
C CYS A 125 -4.15 14.08 -7.55
N GLY A 126 -3.72 15.09 -6.82
CA GLY A 126 -4.36 16.38 -6.66
C GLY A 126 -3.30 17.47 -6.59
N GLU A 127 -3.70 18.70 -6.36
CA GLU A 127 -2.73 19.79 -6.16
C GLU A 127 -1.89 19.55 -4.90
N GLY A 128 -0.61 19.24 -5.09
CA GLY A 128 0.35 19.02 -4.01
C GLY A 128 0.33 17.63 -3.36
N VAL A 129 -0.58 16.75 -3.75
CA VAL A 129 -0.63 15.38 -3.21
C VAL A 129 -0.68 14.36 -4.34
N ALA A 130 0.04 13.26 -4.18
CA ALA A 130 -0.07 12.12 -5.08
C ALA A 130 0.19 10.81 -4.33
N ALA A 131 -0.49 9.75 -4.76
CA ALA A 131 -0.28 8.40 -4.28
C ALA A 131 -0.08 7.46 -5.47
N PHE A 132 0.94 6.63 -5.37
CA PHE A 132 1.28 5.61 -6.36
C PHE A 132 0.84 4.25 -5.84
N CYS A 133 0.10 3.53 -6.64
CA CYS A 133 -0.47 2.24 -6.27
C CYS A 133 -0.17 1.20 -7.35
N LEU A 134 0.01 -0.03 -6.92
CA LEU A 134 0.02 -1.20 -7.77
C LEU A 134 -1.20 -2.05 -7.42
N LEU A 135 -1.97 -2.39 -8.43
CA LEU A 135 -3.23 -3.11 -8.30
C LEU A 135 -3.06 -4.51 -8.87
N SER A 136 -3.37 -5.49 -8.06
CA SER A 136 -3.55 -6.88 -8.46
C SER A 136 -5.02 -7.28 -8.31
N GLN A 137 -5.38 -8.49 -8.72
CA GLN A 137 -6.76 -8.98 -8.61
C GLN A 137 -7.34 -8.93 -7.18
N HIS A 138 -6.48 -9.03 -6.16
CA HIS A 138 -6.92 -9.17 -4.78
C HIS A 138 -6.44 -8.04 -3.86
N MET A 139 -5.55 -7.18 -4.33
CA MET A 139 -4.86 -6.24 -3.45
C MET A 139 -4.50 -4.93 -4.15
N THR A 140 -4.64 -3.83 -3.40
CA THR A 140 -4.11 -2.52 -3.76
C THR A 140 -2.92 -2.21 -2.88
N LEU A 141 -1.73 -2.21 -3.46
CA LEU A 141 -0.49 -1.87 -2.76
C LEU A 141 -0.15 -0.41 -3.00
N VAL A 142 -0.13 0.40 -1.95
CA VAL A 142 0.37 1.78 -2.03
C VAL A 142 1.90 1.74 -1.92
N THR A 143 2.59 2.06 -3.01
CA THR A 143 4.06 2.01 -3.08
C THR A 143 4.71 3.30 -2.60
N HIS A 144 4.08 4.44 -2.90
CA HIS A 144 4.64 5.74 -2.51
C HIS A 144 3.55 6.82 -2.38
N ARG A 145 3.83 7.83 -1.56
CA ARG A 145 2.98 9.02 -1.40
C ARG A 145 3.84 10.27 -1.44
N ILE A 146 3.33 11.30 -2.11
CA ILE A 146 3.92 12.62 -2.18
C ILE A 146 2.97 13.61 -1.52
N SER A 147 3.51 14.51 -0.71
CA SER A 147 2.79 15.65 -0.16
C SER A 147 3.71 16.87 -0.22
N VAL A 148 3.32 17.85 -1.03
CA VAL A 148 4.04 19.13 -1.20
C VAL A 148 3.06 20.25 -0.93
N ALA A 149 3.41 21.15 -0.03
CA ALA A 149 2.58 22.32 0.23
C ALA A 149 2.62 23.27 -0.97
N ILE A 150 1.46 23.51 -1.59
CA ILE A 150 1.31 24.47 -2.67
C ILE A 150 0.60 25.73 -2.12
N PRO A 151 1.24 26.91 -2.15
CA PRO A 151 0.63 28.16 -1.72
C PRO A 151 -0.61 28.46 -2.56
N ARG A 152 -1.67 29.01 -1.95
CA ARG A 152 -2.85 29.46 -2.69
C ARG A 152 -2.49 30.65 -3.60
N LYS A 153 -3.10 30.72 -4.76
CA LYS A 153 -2.98 31.90 -5.64
C LYS A 153 -3.57 33.12 -4.93
N SER A 154 -2.74 34.11 -4.59
CA SER A 154 -3.17 35.42 -4.10
C SER A 154 -2.87 36.50 -5.13
N ALA A 155 -3.68 37.54 -5.18
CA ALA A 155 -3.66 38.55 -6.23
C ALA A 155 -2.36 39.39 -6.29
N SER A 156 -1.57 39.44 -5.20
CA SER A 156 -0.45 40.39 -5.10
C SER A 156 0.97 39.83 -5.26
N SER A 157 1.19 38.54 -5.07
CA SER A 157 2.52 37.90 -5.24
C SER A 157 2.49 36.38 -5.34
N GLY A 158 1.34 35.76 -5.16
CA GLY A 158 1.20 34.34 -5.01
C GLY A 158 1.27 33.51 -6.30
N ALA A 159 1.03 34.11 -7.47
CA ALA A 159 1.00 33.37 -8.74
C ALA A 159 2.38 32.76 -9.06
N SER A 160 3.46 33.53 -8.95
CA SER A 160 4.80 33.04 -9.24
C SER A 160 5.29 31.97 -8.26
N GLN A 161 4.91 32.06 -6.97
CA GLN A 161 5.29 31.06 -5.96
C GLN A 161 4.46 29.78 -6.11
N HIS A 162 3.17 29.94 -6.41
CA HIS A 162 2.28 28.81 -6.69
C HIS A 162 2.80 28.01 -7.90
N ASP A 163 3.11 28.68 -9.03
CA ASP A 163 3.55 28.02 -10.25
C ASP A 163 4.91 27.32 -10.06
N LYS A 164 5.85 27.93 -9.31
CA LYS A 164 7.12 27.29 -8.95
C LYS A 164 6.92 26.04 -8.09
N ALA A 165 6.02 26.10 -7.10
CA ALA A 165 5.71 24.96 -6.26
C ALA A 165 5.03 23.83 -7.06
N LEU A 166 4.17 24.19 -8.01
CA LEU A 166 3.51 23.23 -8.90
C LEU A 166 4.51 22.53 -9.83
N ILE A 167 5.43 23.27 -10.43
CA ILE A 167 6.51 22.69 -11.27
C ILE A 167 7.37 21.75 -10.45
N LYS A 168 7.73 22.14 -9.23
CA LYS A 168 8.49 21.27 -8.32
C LYS A 168 7.72 20.00 -7.97
N PHE A 169 6.41 20.12 -7.71
CA PHE A 169 5.54 18.97 -7.45
C PHE A 169 5.51 18.02 -8.65
N TYR A 170 5.33 18.52 -9.86
CA TYR A 170 5.33 17.70 -11.07
C TYR A 170 6.68 17.01 -11.32
N GLY A 171 7.79 17.69 -11.05
CA GLY A 171 9.12 17.07 -11.12
C GLY A 171 9.28 15.91 -10.14
N THR A 172 8.88 16.11 -8.88
CA THR A 172 8.90 15.05 -7.85
C THR A 172 7.96 13.90 -8.23
N LEU A 173 6.79 14.22 -8.81
CA LEU A 173 5.82 13.23 -9.27
C LEU A 173 6.40 12.39 -10.42
N TYR A 174 7.07 13.02 -11.39
CA TYR A 174 7.74 12.31 -12.48
C TYR A 174 8.80 11.34 -11.97
N ASP A 175 9.71 11.80 -11.11
CA ASP A 175 10.78 10.96 -10.55
C ASP A 175 10.23 9.78 -9.74
N SER A 176 9.14 10.01 -9.01
CA SER A 176 8.44 8.95 -8.27
C SER A 176 7.68 8.01 -9.20
N PHE A 177 7.09 8.51 -10.29
CA PHE A 177 6.43 7.69 -11.29
C PHE A 177 7.40 6.67 -11.90
N VAL A 178 8.55 7.15 -12.37
CA VAL A 178 9.59 6.30 -12.98
C VAL A 178 10.11 5.24 -11.98
N ARG A 179 10.19 5.60 -10.70
CA ARG A 179 10.71 4.70 -9.66
C ARG A 179 9.71 3.65 -9.19
N HIS A 180 8.44 4.01 -9.08
CA HIS A 180 7.44 3.20 -8.39
C HIS A 180 6.41 2.52 -9.31
N ILE A 181 6.28 2.97 -10.55
CA ILE A 181 5.42 2.32 -11.54
C ILE A 181 6.29 1.53 -12.52
N PRO A 182 6.18 0.20 -12.55
CA PRO A 182 7.00 -0.65 -13.42
C PRO A 182 6.48 -0.64 -14.88
N TYR A 183 6.43 0.54 -15.52
CA TYR A 183 5.86 0.76 -16.85
C TYR A 183 6.54 -0.07 -17.96
N ALA A 184 7.82 -0.44 -17.77
CA ALA A 184 8.58 -1.27 -18.71
C ALA A 184 8.25 -2.77 -18.60
N THR A 185 7.56 -3.19 -17.53
CA THR A 185 7.27 -4.60 -17.29
C THR A 185 6.12 -5.08 -18.19
N VAL A 186 6.30 -6.25 -18.80
CA VAL A 186 5.28 -6.87 -19.68
C VAL A 186 3.99 -7.18 -18.91
N GLY A 187 4.07 -7.49 -17.61
CA GLY A 187 2.92 -7.80 -16.77
C GLY A 187 2.01 -6.60 -16.46
N LEU A 188 2.50 -5.36 -16.60
CA LEU A 188 1.68 -4.18 -16.39
C LEU A 188 0.86 -3.88 -17.65
N ARG A 189 -0.45 -4.09 -17.57
CA ARG A 189 -1.38 -3.97 -18.69
C ARG A 189 -1.90 -2.55 -18.85
N ALA A 190 -2.19 -1.86 -17.75
CA ALA A 190 -2.73 -0.52 -17.76
C ALA A 190 -2.09 0.38 -16.70
N ILE A 191 -2.13 1.69 -16.94
CA ILE A 191 -1.71 2.74 -16.02
C ILE A 191 -2.89 3.71 -15.86
N VAL A 192 -3.47 3.77 -14.68
CA VAL A 192 -4.58 4.66 -14.36
C VAL A 192 -4.04 5.96 -13.77
N ILE A 193 -4.39 7.10 -14.35
CA ILE A 193 -4.12 8.42 -13.76
C ILE A 193 -5.45 9.02 -13.35
N ALA A 194 -5.65 9.15 -12.04
CA ALA A 194 -6.90 9.60 -11.45
C ALA A 194 -6.71 10.92 -10.70
N SER A 195 -7.58 11.90 -10.95
CA SER A 195 -7.58 13.14 -10.18
C SER A 195 -8.95 13.80 -10.16
N PRO A 196 -9.24 14.63 -9.14
CA PRO A 196 -10.31 15.61 -9.23
C PRO A 196 -9.92 16.72 -10.21
N GLY A 197 -10.83 17.08 -11.11
CA GLY A 197 -10.63 18.17 -12.08
C GLY A 197 -9.52 17.92 -13.12
N TRP A 198 -8.76 18.96 -13.43
CA TRP A 198 -7.82 19.06 -14.55
C TRP A 198 -6.40 18.55 -14.25
N VAL A 199 -6.10 18.25 -12.99
CA VAL A 199 -4.72 17.93 -12.55
C VAL A 199 -4.17 16.71 -13.30
N ARG A 200 -4.99 15.70 -13.59
CA ARG A 200 -4.58 14.50 -14.32
C ARG A 200 -4.01 14.81 -15.71
N ASP A 201 -4.64 15.75 -16.42
CA ASP A 201 -4.24 16.11 -17.79
C ASP A 201 -2.91 16.88 -17.74
N ALA A 202 -2.77 17.85 -16.83
CA ALA A 202 -1.54 18.58 -16.62
C ALA A 202 -0.37 17.67 -16.17
N VAL A 203 -0.65 16.70 -15.30
CA VAL A 203 0.33 15.70 -14.87
C VAL A 203 0.78 14.83 -16.06
N LEU A 204 -0.16 14.36 -16.87
CA LEU A 204 0.15 13.51 -18.01
C LEU A 204 0.99 14.28 -19.05
N ASP A 205 0.60 15.52 -19.36
CA ASP A 205 1.33 16.37 -20.28
C ASP A 205 2.75 16.65 -19.79
N TYR A 206 2.92 16.90 -18.48
CA TYR A 206 4.24 17.09 -17.90
C TYR A 206 5.09 15.82 -17.98
N ILE A 207 4.53 14.64 -17.61
CA ILE A 207 5.25 13.37 -17.68
C ILE A 207 5.67 13.07 -19.13
N MET A 208 4.78 13.31 -20.09
CA MET A 208 5.08 13.11 -21.51
C MET A 208 6.19 14.05 -21.99
N ALA A 209 6.11 15.34 -21.68
CA ALA A 209 7.13 16.32 -22.04
C ALA A 209 8.50 15.97 -21.43
N GLU A 210 8.53 15.54 -20.18
CA GLU A 210 9.79 15.16 -19.51
C GLU A 210 10.34 13.84 -20.06
N ALA A 211 9.49 12.87 -20.41
CA ALA A 211 9.88 11.63 -21.07
C ALA A 211 10.50 11.89 -22.46
N VAL A 212 9.99 12.90 -23.19
CA VAL A 212 10.60 13.33 -24.46
C VAL A 212 11.96 13.97 -24.24
N LYS A 213 12.09 14.86 -23.28
CA LYS A 213 13.37 15.52 -22.95
C LYS A 213 14.44 14.53 -22.52
N ARG A 214 14.08 13.53 -21.73
CA ARG A 214 15.01 12.49 -21.25
C ARG A 214 15.22 11.37 -22.27
N GLY A 215 14.50 11.36 -23.39
CA GLY A 215 14.62 10.36 -24.44
C GLY A 215 14.13 8.97 -24.08
N ASP A 216 13.27 8.85 -23.06
CA ASP A 216 12.71 7.55 -22.61
C ASP A 216 11.59 7.09 -23.56
N LYS A 217 11.98 6.37 -24.61
CA LYS A 217 11.06 5.84 -25.62
C LYS A 217 10.11 4.78 -25.05
N ILE A 218 10.54 4.03 -24.04
CA ILE A 218 9.72 2.99 -23.41
C ILE A 218 8.57 3.66 -22.63
N LEU A 219 8.88 4.69 -21.86
CA LEU A 219 7.88 5.46 -21.14
C LEU A 219 6.91 6.16 -22.10
N GLN A 220 7.41 6.79 -23.17
CA GLN A 220 6.57 7.44 -24.18
C GLN A 220 5.58 6.47 -24.81
N LYS A 221 6.03 5.26 -25.13
CA LYS A 221 5.18 4.20 -25.67
C LYS A 221 4.13 3.76 -24.64
N ALA A 222 4.55 3.48 -23.42
CA ALA A 222 3.66 3.08 -22.32
C ALA A 222 2.58 4.15 -22.03
N LEU A 223 2.95 5.43 -22.04
CA LEU A 223 2.00 6.53 -21.83
C LEU A 223 0.97 6.66 -22.94
N LYS A 224 1.32 6.32 -24.18
CA LYS A 224 0.39 6.36 -25.31
C LYS A 224 -0.56 5.15 -25.34
N GLU A 225 -0.05 3.98 -25.01
CA GLU A 225 -0.78 2.72 -25.20
C GLU A 225 -1.53 2.26 -23.95
N LYS A 226 -0.99 2.51 -22.76
CA LYS A 226 -1.49 1.91 -21.50
C LYS A 226 -2.19 2.89 -20.56
N VAL A 227 -2.22 4.20 -20.84
CA VAL A 227 -2.76 5.19 -19.90
C VAL A 227 -4.26 5.35 -20.03
N ILE A 228 -4.95 5.21 -18.91
CA ILE A 228 -6.38 5.48 -18.73
C ILE A 228 -6.52 6.70 -17.82
N ARG A 229 -7.25 7.72 -18.26
CA ARG A 229 -7.55 8.92 -17.48
C ARG A 229 -8.90 8.77 -16.80
N VAL A 230 -8.92 8.95 -15.50
CA VAL A 230 -10.12 8.76 -14.70
C VAL A 230 -10.39 9.99 -13.85
N HIS A 231 -11.66 10.39 -13.77
CA HIS A 231 -12.09 11.40 -12.83
C HIS A 231 -12.45 10.78 -11.49
N VAL A 232 -11.97 11.38 -10.41
CA VAL A 232 -12.27 10.97 -9.03
C VAL A 232 -12.71 12.17 -8.21
N ASN A 233 -13.51 11.95 -7.19
CA ASN A 233 -14.02 13.03 -6.35
C ASN A 233 -12.97 13.55 -5.34
N SER A 234 -11.98 12.74 -4.99
CA SER A 234 -10.93 13.12 -4.06
C SER A 234 -9.55 12.55 -4.45
N PRO A 235 -8.44 13.26 -4.11
CA PRO A 235 -7.09 12.85 -4.49
C PRO A 235 -6.51 11.76 -3.55
N TYR A 236 -7.36 10.86 -3.05
CA TYR A 236 -6.97 9.81 -2.12
C TYR A 236 -7.23 8.43 -2.69
N VAL A 237 -6.49 7.43 -2.20
CA VAL A 237 -6.51 6.05 -2.69
C VAL A 237 -7.89 5.40 -2.59
N HIS A 238 -8.72 5.77 -1.59
CA HIS A 238 -10.07 5.22 -1.46
C HIS A 238 -10.96 5.54 -2.66
N SER A 239 -10.82 6.72 -3.26
CA SER A 239 -11.58 7.07 -4.48
C SER A 239 -11.21 6.22 -5.68
N LEU A 240 -9.96 5.72 -5.73
CA LEU A 240 -9.54 4.79 -6.77
C LEU A 240 -10.31 3.46 -6.70
N VAL A 241 -10.56 2.95 -5.51
CA VAL A 241 -11.31 1.68 -5.32
C VAL A 241 -12.75 1.81 -5.83
N GLU A 242 -13.38 2.97 -5.63
CA GLU A 242 -14.73 3.24 -6.14
C GLU A 242 -14.75 3.28 -7.67
N VAL A 243 -13.77 3.95 -8.26
CA VAL A 243 -13.66 4.10 -9.71
C VAL A 243 -13.36 2.78 -10.41
N LEU A 244 -12.50 1.95 -9.84
CA LEU A 244 -12.19 0.63 -10.40
C LEU A 244 -13.40 -0.32 -10.42
N LYS A 245 -14.40 -0.08 -9.57
CA LYS A 245 -15.68 -0.78 -9.59
C LYS A 245 -16.65 -0.23 -10.62
N SER A 246 -16.37 0.94 -11.21
CA SER A 246 -17.24 1.53 -12.21
C SER A 246 -17.17 0.72 -13.52
N PRO A 247 -18.32 0.50 -14.19
CA PRO A 247 -18.37 -0.29 -15.42
C PRO A 247 -17.53 0.32 -16.55
N GLU A 248 -17.42 1.65 -16.60
CA GLU A 248 -16.65 2.37 -17.61
C GLU A 248 -15.16 2.06 -17.57
N VAL A 249 -14.56 2.06 -16.37
CA VAL A 249 -13.14 1.75 -16.18
C VAL A 249 -12.89 0.27 -16.35
N SER A 250 -13.81 -0.56 -15.87
CA SER A 250 -13.74 -2.01 -16.06
C SER A 250 -13.74 -2.38 -17.55
N MET A 251 -14.62 -1.77 -18.35
CA MET A 251 -14.67 -1.95 -19.81
C MET A 251 -13.40 -1.45 -20.49
N ALA A 252 -12.90 -0.26 -20.13
CA ALA A 252 -11.66 0.27 -20.71
C ALA A 252 -10.46 -0.63 -20.39
N MET A 253 -10.41 -1.18 -19.18
CA MET A 253 -9.37 -2.15 -18.80
C MET A 253 -9.51 -3.46 -19.59
N ILE A 254 -10.71 -3.97 -19.79
CA ILE A 254 -10.95 -5.18 -20.58
C ILE A 254 -10.49 -5.00 -22.03
N ILE A 255 -10.81 -3.86 -22.64
CA ILE A 255 -10.39 -3.54 -24.01
C ILE A 255 -8.86 -3.50 -24.13
N LEU A 256 -8.16 -2.88 -23.17
CA LEU A 256 -6.69 -2.82 -23.13
C LEU A 256 -6.04 -4.18 -22.85
N VAL A 257 -6.77 -5.12 -22.26
CA VAL A 257 -6.28 -6.46 -21.92
C VAL A 257 -6.46 -7.44 -23.08
N LEU A 258 -7.50 -7.25 -23.92
CA LEU A 258 -7.85 -8.14 -25.03
C LEU A 258 -7.27 -7.72 -26.38
N GLY A 259 -6.76 -6.49 -26.50
CA GLY A 259 -6.10 -5.99 -27.71
C GLY A 259 -4.58 -6.03 -27.61
#